data_8ccf2470f939a4de2e6fc2daa7da8ca4
#
_entry.id   8ccf2470f939a4de2e6fc2daa7da8ca4
#
_cell.length_a   1.000
_cell.length_b   1.000
_cell.length_c   1.000
_cell.angle_alpha   90.00
_cell.angle_beta   90.00
_cell.angle_gamma   90.00
#
_symmetry.space_group_name_H-M   'P 1'
#
loop_
_entity.id
_entity.type
_entity.pdbx_description
1 polymer ?
#
loop_
_entity_poly.entity_id
_entity_poly.type
_entity_poly.pdbx_seq_one_letter_code
_entity_poly.pdbx_strand_id
1 'polypeptide(L)'
;MTVVTVGIDLAKNVFAVHGVNAAGKAVLVKPLVRRAKLLELIATLPACLIGIEACTGAHFWAREFQKMGHTVRIMAPQLVSPYRMGGRHGKNDAADAAAICEAVTRPNMRFVPIKSVEQQGQLFVHRAHQGYVSERTALINRIRGLLSELGIVLPQAFKAFLSGGAQVLEDLPGYCNQVIGDLLNELYHIEEKIKNSEKLIQQLARDNSAAQLLM
;
A
#
# COMPACT_ATOMS: atom_id res chain seq x y z
N MET A 1 -28.01 5.64 -24.23
CA MET A 1 -26.96 4.64 -24.57
C MET A 1 -26.44 4.06 -23.28
N THR A 2 -26.46 2.74 -23.11
CA THR A 2 -26.14 2.06 -21.86
C THR A 2 -24.63 1.89 -21.70
N VAL A 3 -24.09 2.24 -20.54
CA VAL A 3 -22.69 1.99 -20.20
C VAL A 3 -22.51 0.48 -19.96
N VAL A 4 -21.49 -0.13 -20.56
CA VAL A 4 -21.17 -1.57 -20.39
C VAL A 4 -19.79 -1.79 -19.78
N THR A 5 -18.86 -0.86 -19.96
CA THR A 5 -17.52 -0.91 -19.37
C THR A 5 -17.13 0.45 -18.83
N VAL A 6 -16.51 0.46 -17.67
CA VAL A 6 -16.03 1.67 -16.98
C VAL A 6 -14.58 1.48 -16.56
N GLY A 7 -13.74 2.45 -16.84
CA GLY A 7 -12.40 2.59 -16.26
C GLY A 7 -12.40 3.68 -15.20
N ILE A 8 -11.81 3.41 -14.06
CA ILE A 8 -11.71 4.37 -12.97
C ILE A 8 -10.24 4.53 -12.57
N ASP A 9 -9.72 5.73 -12.73
CA ASP A 9 -8.43 6.11 -12.17
C ASP A 9 -8.64 6.63 -10.74
N LEU A 10 -8.05 5.89 -9.78
CA LEU A 10 -8.21 6.12 -8.35
C LEU A 10 -7.08 7.02 -7.82
N ALA A 11 -7.46 8.12 -7.22
CA ALA A 11 -6.55 9.00 -6.49
C ALA A 11 -6.97 9.13 -5.01
N LYS A 12 -6.38 10.06 -4.27
CA LYS A 12 -6.70 10.25 -2.86
C LYS A 12 -8.08 10.88 -2.65
N ASN A 13 -8.39 11.95 -3.37
CA ASN A 13 -9.57 12.79 -3.14
C ASN A 13 -10.47 12.95 -4.36
N VAL A 14 -9.92 12.86 -5.55
CA VAL A 14 -10.61 13.09 -6.82
C VAL A 14 -10.27 11.95 -7.77
N PHE A 15 -11.28 11.43 -8.44
CA PHE A 15 -11.18 10.29 -9.36
C PHE A 15 -11.55 10.70 -10.77
N ALA A 16 -10.97 10.05 -11.76
CA ALA A 16 -11.45 10.13 -13.13
C ALA A 16 -12.22 8.86 -13.51
N VAL A 17 -13.34 9.05 -14.19
CA VAL A 17 -14.24 7.97 -14.60
C VAL A 17 -14.50 8.08 -16.10
N HIS A 18 -14.26 6.99 -16.82
CA HIS A 18 -14.50 6.87 -18.25
C HIS A 18 -15.35 5.63 -18.53
N GLY A 19 -16.49 5.81 -19.18
CA GLY A 19 -17.40 4.71 -19.48
C GLY A 19 -17.77 4.66 -20.96
N VAL A 20 -17.79 3.44 -21.50
CA VAL A 20 -18.13 3.16 -22.89
C VAL A 20 -19.35 2.27 -23.02
N ASN A 21 -20.04 2.37 -24.15
CA ASN A 21 -21.12 1.47 -24.54
C ASN A 21 -20.60 0.20 -25.25
N ALA A 22 -21.50 -0.69 -25.68
CA ALA A 22 -21.15 -1.93 -26.39
C ALA A 22 -20.38 -1.72 -27.71
N ALA A 23 -20.48 -0.55 -28.33
CA ALA A 23 -19.73 -0.19 -29.53
C ALA A 23 -18.36 0.46 -29.22
N GLY A 24 -17.95 0.50 -27.94
CA GLY A 24 -16.69 1.15 -27.52
C GLY A 24 -16.75 2.69 -27.54
N LYS A 25 -17.92 3.29 -27.80
CA LYS A 25 -18.06 4.75 -27.81
C LYS A 25 -18.17 5.29 -26.38
N ALA A 26 -17.41 6.33 -26.06
CA ALA A 26 -17.51 7.02 -24.78
C ALA A 26 -18.92 7.64 -24.57
N VAL A 27 -19.56 7.25 -23.48
CA VAL A 27 -20.90 7.71 -23.09
C VAL A 27 -20.95 8.30 -21.68
N LEU A 28 -19.88 8.09 -20.92
CA LEU A 28 -19.68 8.66 -19.60
C LEU A 28 -18.22 9.16 -19.48
N VAL A 29 -18.02 10.46 -19.34
CA VAL A 29 -16.69 11.04 -19.12
C VAL A 29 -16.79 12.03 -17.96
N LYS A 30 -16.17 11.69 -16.85
CA LYS A 30 -16.14 12.51 -15.63
C LYS A 30 -14.68 12.60 -15.15
N PRO A 31 -13.93 13.63 -15.57
CA PRO A 31 -12.51 13.75 -15.24
C PRO A 31 -12.26 14.09 -13.76
N LEU A 32 -13.26 14.64 -13.07
CA LEU A 32 -13.13 15.12 -11.70
C LEU A 32 -14.34 14.69 -10.87
N VAL A 33 -14.27 13.50 -10.27
CA VAL A 33 -15.30 12.99 -9.34
C VAL A 33 -14.74 13.03 -7.93
N ARG A 34 -15.34 13.82 -7.05
CA ARG A 34 -14.96 13.86 -5.64
C ARG A 34 -15.18 12.50 -4.97
N ARG A 35 -14.29 12.10 -4.07
CA ARG A 35 -14.35 10.82 -3.35
C ARG A 35 -15.74 10.52 -2.78
N ALA A 36 -16.38 11.50 -2.13
CA ALA A 36 -17.71 11.34 -1.53
C ALA A 36 -18.82 11.08 -2.56
N LYS A 37 -18.60 11.40 -3.85
CA LYS A 37 -19.60 11.25 -4.91
C LYS A 37 -19.38 10.03 -5.81
N LEU A 38 -18.29 9.29 -5.63
CA LEU A 38 -17.99 8.16 -6.50
C LEU A 38 -19.02 7.03 -6.36
N LEU A 39 -19.37 6.64 -5.13
CA LEU A 39 -20.36 5.58 -4.90
C LEU A 39 -21.74 5.95 -5.45
N GLU A 40 -22.17 7.20 -5.25
CA GLU A 40 -23.44 7.70 -5.80
C GLU A 40 -23.45 7.60 -7.33
N LEU A 41 -22.36 8.04 -7.98
CA LEU A 41 -22.23 7.95 -9.43
C LEU A 41 -22.29 6.50 -9.92
N ILE A 42 -21.53 5.59 -9.32
CA ILE A 42 -21.50 4.19 -9.74
C ILE A 42 -22.84 3.51 -9.50
N ALA A 43 -23.55 3.82 -8.42
CA ALA A 43 -24.88 3.28 -8.13
C ALA A 43 -25.96 3.67 -9.16
N THR A 44 -25.75 4.75 -9.94
CA THR A 44 -26.66 5.13 -11.04
C THR A 44 -26.46 4.30 -12.31
N LEU A 45 -25.37 3.54 -12.40
CA LEU A 45 -25.04 2.78 -13.58
C LEU A 45 -25.71 1.40 -13.57
N PRO A 46 -26.10 0.85 -14.71
CA PRO A 46 -26.49 -0.54 -14.80
C PRO A 46 -25.30 -1.44 -14.46
N ALA A 47 -25.55 -2.68 -14.05
CA ALA A 47 -24.49 -3.66 -13.81
C ALA A 47 -23.55 -3.74 -15.04
N CYS A 48 -22.28 -3.45 -14.84
CA CYS A 48 -21.28 -3.33 -15.92
C CYS A 48 -19.91 -3.85 -15.48
N LEU A 49 -18.98 -3.93 -16.42
CA LEU A 49 -17.58 -4.25 -16.14
C LEU A 49 -16.85 -2.98 -15.66
N ILE A 50 -16.19 -3.04 -14.51
CA ILE A 50 -15.39 -1.93 -13.97
C ILE A 50 -13.93 -2.34 -13.88
N GLY A 51 -13.06 -1.61 -14.58
CA GLY A 51 -11.61 -1.70 -14.48
C GLY A 51 -11.04 -0.69 -13.48
N ILE A 52 -10.09 -1.12 -12.67
CA ILE A 52 -9.35 -0.28 -11.73
C ILE A 52 -7.87 -0.64 -11.83
N GLU A 53 -6.99 0.35 -11.71
CA GLU A 53 -5.56 0.10 -11.54
C GLU A 53 -5.21 -0.24 -10.08
N ALA A 54 -4.31 -1.19 -9.87
CA ALA A 54 -3.86 -1.60 -8.54
C ALA A 54 -3.08 -0.45 -7.87
N CYS A 55 -3.71 0.17 -6.90
CA CYS A 55 -3.16 1.28 -6.10
C CYS A 55 -3.68 1.21 -4.66
N THR A 56 -3.30 2.19 -3.85
CA THR A 56 -3.82 2.34 -2.49
C THR A 56 -5.35 2.53 -2.51
N GLY A 57 -6.08 1.62 -1.85
CA GLY A 57 -7.54 1.66 -1.78
C GLY A 57 -8.26 0.88 -2.89
N ALA A 58 -7.57 0.38 -3.93
CA ALA A 58 -8.22 -0.34 -5.04
C ALA A 58 -9.09 -1.52 -4.56
N HIS A 59 -8.63 -2.31 -3.60
CA HIS A 59 -9.40 -3.43 -3.06
C HIS A 59 -10.67 -3.00 -2.32
N PHE A 60 -10.62 -1.87 -1.60
CA PHE A 60 -11.81 -1.31 -0.94
C PHE A 60 -12.87 -0.93 -1.98
N TRP A 61 -12.49 -0.11 -2.97
CA TRP A 61 -13.41 0.32 -4.01
C TRP A 61 -13.94 -0.85 -4.84
N ALA A 62 -13.09 -1.83 -5.14
CA ALA A 62 -13.53 -3.02 -5.86
C ALA A 62 -14.63 -3.78 -5.10
N ARG A 63 -14.49 -3.97 -3.79
CA ARG A 63 -15.53 -4.61 -2.97
C ARG A 63 -16.81 -3.79 -2.91
N GLU A 64 -16.71 -2.46 -2.77
CA GLU A 64 -17.91 -1.60 -2.75
C GLU A 64 -18.67 -1.68 -4.08
N PHE A 65 -17.97 -1.64 -5.21
CA PHE A 65 -18.63 -1.77 -6.52
C PHE A 65 -19.20 -3.19 -6.76
N GLN A 66 -18.54 -4.24 -6.26
CA GLN A 66 -19.10 -5.59 -6.30
C GLN A 66 -20.40 -5.72 -5.51
N LYS A 67 -20.50 -5.07 -4.33
CA LYS A 67 -21.76 -5.02 -3.55
C LYS A 67 -22.91 -4.36 -4.32
N MET A 68 -22.60 -3.47 -5.27
CA MET A 68 -23.59 -2.81 -6.13
C MET A 68 -23.97 -3.66 -7.37
N GLY A 69 -23.41 -4.88 -7.51
CA GLY A 69 -23.71 -5.79 -8.61
C GLY A 69 -22.81 -5.65 -9.84
N HIS A 70 -21.74 -4.86 -9.77
CA HIS A 70 -20.81 -4.71 -10.88
C HIS A 70 -19.78 -5.85 -10.91
N THR A 71 -19.30 -6.21 -12.10
CA THR A 71 -18.12 -7.07 -12.28
C THR A 71 -16.88 -6.20 -12.20
N VAL A 72 -16.03 -6.40 -11.20
CA VAL A 72 -14.85 -5.55 -10.98
C VAL A 72 -13.55 -6.31 -11.22
N ARG A 73 -12.62 -5.68 -11.92
CA ARG A 73 -11.30 -6.22 -12.24
C ARG A 73 -10.20 -5.22 -11.85
N ILE A 74 -9.20 -5.70 -11.11
CA ILE A 74 -8.02 -4.90 -10.75
C ILE A 74 -6.87 -5.33 -11.65
N MET A 75 -6.17 -4.37 -12.24
CA MET A 75 -5.02 -4.59 -13.14
C MET A 75 -3.75 -3.99 -12.57
N ALA A 76 -2.61 -4.65 -12.79
CA ALA A 76 -1.33 -4.08 -12.40
C ALA A 76 -0.98 -2.86 -13.29
N PRO A 77 -0.39 -1.79 -12.75
CA PRO A 77 -0.08 -0.55 -13.48
C PRO A 77 0.73 -0.77 -14.76
N GLN A 78 1.71 -1.68 -14.71
CA GLN A 78 2.54 -2.01 -15.87
C GLN A 78 1.75 -2.62 -17.04
N LEU A 79 0.60 -3.26 -16.77
CA LEU A 79 -0.26 -3.84 -17.81
C LEU A 79 -1.23 -2.82 -18.40
N VAL A 80 -1.51 -1.73 -17.70
CA VAL A 80 -2.36 -0.62 -18.17
C VAL A 80 -1.54 0.39 -18.96
N SER A 81 -0.28 0.58 -18.59
CA SER A 81 0.62 1.58 -19.19
C SER A 81 0.67 1.58 -20.73
N PRO A 82 0.67 0.42 -21.44
CA PRO A 82 0.68 0.41 -22.92
C PRO A 82 -0.58 1.01 -23.58
N TYR A 83 -1.68 1.11 -22.84
CA TYR A 83 -2.97 1.65 -23.34
C TYR A 83 -3.10 3.15 -23.09
N ARG A 84 -2.15 3.76 -22.34
CA ARG A 84 -2.09 5.20 -22.21
C ARG A 84 -1.63 5.79 -23.52
N MET A 85 -2.44 6.63 -24.12
CA MET A 85 -2.05 7.34 -25.36
C MET A 85 -0.81 8.21 -25.05
N GLY A 86 0.35 7.75 -25.54
CA GLY A 86 1.61 8.48 -25.40
C GLY A 86 1.58 9.75 -26.25
N GLY A 87 1.41 10.88 -25.62
CA GLY A 87 1.57 12.20 -26.19
C GLY A 87 2.44 13.06 -25.27
N ARG A 88 3.23 13.97 -25.84
CA ARG A 88 4.03 14.99 -25.14
C ARG A 88 3.23 15.96 -24.26
N HIS A 89 1.92 15.81 -24.20
CA HIS A 89 1.01 16.61 -23.39
C HIS A 89 0.64 15.82 -22.13
N GLY A 90 1.25 16.16 -21.03
CA GLY A 90 1.09 15.82 -19.64
C GLY A 90 0.12 14.70 -19.23
N LYS A 91 0.46 13.98 -18.18
CA LYS A 91 -0.45 13.08 -17.45
C LYS A 91 -1.81 13.75 -17.30
N ASN A 92 -2.83 13.13 -17.90
CA ASN A 92 -4.21 13.59 -17.78
C ASN A 92 -5.03 12.44 -17.22
N ASP A 93 -5.57 12.62 -16.02
CA ASP A 93 -6.33 11.61 -15.28
C ASP A 93 -7.52 11.06 -16.11
N ALA A 94 -8.10 11.87 -17.00
CA ALA A 94 -9.14 11.41 -17.93
C ALA A 94 -8.61 10.41 -18.97
N ALA A 95 -7.39 10.58 -19.46
CA ALA A 95 -6.73 9.67 -20.37
C ALA A 95 -6.34 8.36 -19.68
N ASP A 96 -5.92 8.45 -18.39
CA ASP A 96 -5.63 7.28 -17.58
C ASP A 96 -6.89 6.43 -17.33
N ALA A 97 -8.03 7.04 -17.02
CA ALA A 97 -9.31 6.35 -16.89
C ALA A 97 -9.77 5.70 -18.22
N ALA A 98 -9.53 6.34 -19.36
CA ALA A 98 -9.82 5.77 -20.68
C ALA A 98 -8.92 4.55 -20.96
N ALA A 99 -7.63 4.64 -20.68
CA ALA A 99 -6.69 3.52 -20.83
C ALA A 99 -7.07 2.32 -19.95
N ILE A 100 -7.50 2.55 -18.70
CA ILE A 100 -8.01 1.51 -17.80
C ILE A 100 -9.27 0.87 -18.38
N CYS A 101 -10.20 1.69 -18.93
CA CYS A 101 -11.44 1.22 -19.56
C CYS A 101 -11.16 0.32 -20.76
N GLU A 102 -10.16 0.66 -21.57
CA GLU A 102 -9.74 -0.17 -22.71
C GLU A 102 -9.04 -1.44 -22.26
N ALA A 103 -8.05 -1.32 -21.36
CA ALA A 103 -7.24 -2.42 -20.88
C ALA A 103 -8.08 -3.54 -20.26
N VAL A 104 -9.11 -3.22 -19.48
CA VAL A 104 -9.93 -4.21 -18.76
C VAL A 104 -10.71 -5.15 -19.69
N THR A 105 -10.94 -4.77 -20.95
CA THR A 105 -11.66 -5.58 -21.95
C THR A 105 -10.77 -6.55 -22.70
N ARG A 106 -9.44 -6.47 -22.54
CA ARG A 106 -8.51 -7.26 -23.34
C ARG A 106 -8.48 -8.73 -22.90
N PRO A 107 -8.56 -9.69 -23.84
CA PRO A 107 -8.70 -11.12 -23.52
C PRO A 107 -7.51 -11.69 -22.77
N ASN A 108 -6.29 -11.18 -23.01
CA ASN A 108 -5.05 -11.65 -22.38
C ASN A 108 -4.66 -10.84 -21.14
N MET A 109 -5.55 -9.97 -20.61
CA MET A 109 -5.29 -9.16 -19.45
C MET A 109 -5.24 -10.03 -18.18
N ARG A 110 -4.17 -9.87 -17.39
CA ARG A 110 -4.04 -10.52 -16.09
C ARG A 110 -4.59 -9.62 -14.99
N PHE A 111 -5.44 -10.19 -14.15
CA PHE A 111 -6.10 -9.47 -13.08
C PHE A 111 -5.54 -9.83 -11.72
N VAL A 112 -5.46 -8.83 -10.85
CA VAL A 112 -5.11 -9.01 -9.44
C VAL A 112 -6.35 -9.48 -8.69
N PRO A 113 -6.30 -10.58 -7.93
CA PRO A 113 -7.41 -11.02 -7.09
C PRO A 113 -7.83 -9.94 -6.09
N ILE A 114 -9.13 -9.71 -5.97
CA ILE A 114 -9.67 -8.75 -4.99
C ILE A 114 -9.56 -9.37 -3.61
N LYS A 115 -8.79 -8.73 -2.73
CA LYS A 115 -8.58 -9.20 -1.36
C LYS A 115 -9.78 -8.90 -0.49
N SER A 116 -10.16 -9.85 0.37
CA SER A 116 -11.10 -9.62 1.47
C SER A 116 -10.53 -8.64 2.50
N VAL A 117 -11.38 -8.15 3.40
CA VAL A 117 -10.93 -7.32 4.53
C VAL A 117 -9.96 -8.09 5.42
N GLU A 118 -10.25 -9.37 5.66
CA GLU A 118 -9.40 -10.26 6.43
C GLU A 118 -8.01 -10.45 5.80
N GLN A 119 -7.95 -10.74 4.50
CA GLN A 119 -6.68 -10.83 3.77
C GLN A 119 -5.89 -9.51 3.80
N GLN A 120 -6.58 -8.36 3.77
CA GLN A 120 -5.91 -7.09 3.95
C GLN A 120 -5.40 -6.89 5.38
N GLY A 121 -6.15 -7.37 6.39
CA GLY A 121 -5.71 -7.37 7.79
C GLY A 121 -4.41 -8.16 7.99
N GLN A 122 -4.32 -9.35 7.39
CA GLN A 122 -3.07 -10.13 7.40
C GLN A 122 -1.89 -9.35 6.80
N LEU A 123 -2.12 -8.68 5.66
CA LEU A 123 -1.08 -7.83 5.04
C LEU A 123 -0.68 -6.63 5.92
N PHE A 124 -1.59 -6.10 6.76
CA PHE A 124 -1.25 -5.02 7.68
C PHE A 124 -0.22 -5.49 8.72
N VAL A 125 -0.37 -6.72 9.24
CA VAL A 125 0.61 -7.29 10.18
C VAL A 125 2.00 -7.36 9.54
N HIS A 126 2.12 -7.89 8.33
CA HIS A 126 3.39 -7.98 7.61
C HIS A 126 4.00 -6.61 7.32
N ARG A 127 3.19 -5.64 6.89
CA ARG A 127 3.66 -4.28 6.60
C ARG A 127 4.10 -3.54 7.86
N ALA A 128 3.36 -3.70 8.95
CA ALA A 128 3.73 -3.12 10.25
C ALA A 128 5.07 -3.71 10.74
N HIS A 129 5.22 -5.04 10.70
CA HIS A 129 6.47 -5.71 11.05
C HIS A 129 7.66 -5.19 10.23
N GLN A 130 7.52 -5.11 8.90
CA GLN A 130 8.57 -4.59 8.03
C GLN A 130 8.91 -3.12 8.34
N GLY A 131 7.90 -2.30 8.65
CA GLY A 131 8.07 -0.93 9.12
C GLY A 131 8.92 -0.86 10.38
N TYR A 132 8.55 -1.64 11.41
CA TYR A 132 9.31 -1.68 12.68
C TYR A 132 10.74 -2.14 12.49
N VAL A 133 11.00 -3.14 11.64
CA VAL A 133 12.38 -3.58 11.32
C VAL A 133 13.19 -2.46 10.64
N SER A 134 12.57 -1.71 9.74
CA SER A 134 13.21 -0.56 9.09
C SER A 134 13.49 0.58 10.09
N GLU A 135 12.53 0.90 10.96
CA GLU A 135 12.65 1.90 12.02
C GLU A 135 13.78 1.54 13.00
N ARG A 136 13.84 0.26 13.43
CA ARG A 136 14.95 -0.25 14.26
C ARG A 136 16.30 0.02 13.62
N THR A 137 16.45 -0.33 12.34
CA THR A 137 17.72 -0.14 11.63
C THR A 137 18.09 1.33 11.54
N ALA A 138 17.13 2.20 11.22
CA ALA A 138 17.33 3.64 11.16
C ALA A 138 17.76 4.22 12.54
N LEU A 139 17.11 3.74 13.61
CA LEU A 139 17.38 4.19 14.96
C LEU A 139 18.78 3.77 15.43
N ILE A 140 19.17 2.51 15.19
CA ILE A 140 20.54 2.03 15.49
C ILE A 140 21.59 2.87 14.75
N ASN A 141 21.36 3.15 13.46
CA ASN A 141 22.30 3.96 12.68
C ASN A 141 22.37 5.40 13.19
N ARG A 142 21.25 5.97 13.63
CA ARG A 142 21.20 7.30 14.25
C ARG A 142 22.02 7.35 15.54
N ILE A 143 21.83 6.37 16.44
CA ILE A 143 22.60 6.28 17.70
C ILE A 143 24.09 6.15 17.40
N ARG A 144 24.47 5.27 16.47
CA ARG A 144 25.87 5.10 16.05
C ARG A 144 26.47 6.39 15.50
N GLY A 145 25.72 7.10 14.63
CA GLY A 145 26.16 8.37 14.08
C GLY A 145 26.43 9.41 15.15
N LEU A 146 25.49 9.59 16.10
CA LEU A 146 25.66 10.54 17.20
C LEU A 146 26.83 10.19 18.12
N LEU A 147 27.00 8.91 18.47
CA LEU A 147 28.09 8.49 19.33
C LEU A 147 29.47 8.56 18.65
N SER A 148 29.50 8.37 17.31
CA SER A 148 30.75 8.50 16.55
C SER A 148 31.32 9.91 16.56
N GLU A 149 30.47 10.95 16.66
CA GLU A 149 30.90 12.35 16.83
C GLU A 149 31.65 12.58 18.17
N LEU A 150 31.42 11.67 19.13
CA LEU A 150 32.10 11.68 20.41
C LEU A 150 33.27 10.67 20.45
N GLY A 151 33.65 10.07 19.33
CA GLY A 151 34.67 9.04 19.23
C GLY A 151 34.28 7.67 19.78
N ILE A 152 32.99 7.45 20.06
CA ILE A 152 32.47 6.21 20.65
C ILE A 152 31.95 5.30 19.55
N VAL A 153 32.48 4.07 19.47
CA VAL A 153 32.06 3.05 18.48
C VAL A 153 31.43 1.87 19.19
N LEU A 154 30.13 1.65 18.91
CA LEU A 154 29.39 0.51 19.45
C LEU A 154 29.50 -0.74 18.54
N PRO A 155 29.49 -1.96 19.15
CA PRO A 155 29.55 -3.22 18.43
C PRO A 155 28.43 -3.37 17.37
N GLN A 156 28.69 -4.17 16.33
CA GLN A 156 27.70 -4.43 15.28
C GLN A 156 26.57 -5.37 15.74
N ALA A 157 26.91 -6.40 16.55
CA ALA A 157 25.95 -7.35 17.07
C ALA A 157 24.90 -6.67 17.97
N PHE A 158 23.62 -6.87 17.71
CA PHE A 158 22.53 -6.14 18.36
C PHE A 158 22.53 -6.22 19.88
N LYS A 159 22.74 -7.42 20.45
CA LYS A 159 22.83 -7.59 21.92
C LYS A 159 24.00 -6.81 22.52
N ALA A 160 25.16 -6.87 21.88
CA ALA A 160 26.35 -6.14 22.33
C ALA A 160 26.20 -4.62 22.13
N PHE A 161 25.47 -4.20 21.08
CA PHE A 161 25.09 -2.81 20.85
C PHE A 161 24.23 -2.26 22.01
N LEU A 162 23.19 -3.00 22.43
CA LEU A 162 22.32 -2.57 23.52
C LEU A 162 23.07 -2.47 24.85
N SER A 163 23.88 -3.49 25.20
CA SER A 163 24.67 -3.46 26.45
C SER A 163 25.74 -2.39 26.42
N GLY A 164 26.44 -2.19 25.30
CA GLY A 164 27.42 -1.12 25.13
C GLY A 164 26.79 0.27 25.19
N GLY A 165 25.60 0.45 24.57
CA GLY A 165 24.84 1.70 24.62
C GLY A 165 24.44 2.07 26.07
N ALA A 166 23.99 1.10 26.86
CA ALA A 166 23.63 1.32 28.25
C ALA A 166 24.86 1.73 29.11
N GLN A 167 26.02 1.10 28.89
CA GLN A 167 27.27 1.46 29.60
C GLN A 167 27.74 2.87 29.24
N VAL A 168 27.69 3.22 27.96
CA VAL A 168 28.11 4.54 27.47
C VAL A 168 27.28 5.67 28.08
N LEU A 169 26.00 5.44 28.40
CA LEU A 169 25.14 6.46 28.99
C LEU A 169 25.71 7.00 30.31
N GLU A 170 26.40 6.16 31.14
CA GLU A 170 26.94 6.57 32.43
C GLU A 170 28.02 7.66 32.25
N ASP A 171 28.74 7.65 31.12
CA ASP A 171 29.86 8.54 30.84
C ASP A 171 29.48 9.74 29.95
N LEU A 172 28.27 9.78 29.41
CA LEU A 172 27.83 10.84 28.50
C LEU A 172 27.39 12.11 29.25
N PRO A 173 27.89 13.30 28.82
CA PRO A 173 27.53 14.56 29.49
C PRO A 173 26.12 15.03 29.07
N GLY A 174 25.37 15.61 30.02
CA GLY A 174 24.21 16.45 29.85
C GLY A 174 23.21 16.03 28.76
N TYR A 175 23.07 16.84 27.71
CA TYR A 175 22.12 16.58 26.61
C TYR A 175 22.45 15.33 25.80
N CYS A 176 23.74 14.92 25.73
CA CYS A 176 24.10 13.69 25.02
C CYS A 176 23.51 12.46 25.72
N ASN A 177 23.63 12.41 27.07
CA ASN A 177 23.03 11.35 27.88
C ASN A 177 21.51 11.29 27.69
N GLN A 178 20.84 12.43 27.78
CA GLN A 178 19.38 12.50 27.62
C GLN A 178 18.94 12.01 26.23
N VAL A 179 19.52 12.53 25.15
CA VAL A 179 19.13 12.18 23.78
C VAL A 179 19.41 10.71 23.45
N ILE A 180 20.59 10.20 23.82
CA ILE A 180 20.94 8.79 23.59
C ILE A 180 20.06 7.88 24.44
N GLY A 181 19.77 8.25 25.69
CA GLY A 181 18.85 7.52 26.56
C GLY A 181 17.43 7.41 25.96
N ASP A 182 16.87 8.51 25.45
CA ASP A 182 15.57 8.51 24.79
C ASP A 182 15.56 7.61 23.55
N LEU A 183 16.60 7.69 22.71
CA LEU A 183 16.72 6.85 21.53
C LEU A 183 16.87 5.36 21.84
N LEU A 184 17.60 5.01 22.90
CA LEU A 184 17.70 3.62 23.36
C LEU A 184 16.36 3.11 23.91
N ASN A 185 15.62 3.91 24.67
CA ASN A 185 14.29 3.57 25.15
C ASN A 185 13.32 3.34 23.98
N GLU A 186 13.34 4.20 22.96
CA GLU A 186 12.55 4.00 21.75
C GLU A 186 12.94 2.69 21.04
N LEU A 187 14.22 2.36 20.99
CA LEU A 187 14.71 1.11 20.41
C LEU A 187 14.15 -0.12 21.15
N TYR A 188 14.08 -0.11 22.47
CA TYR A 188 13.46 -1.17 23.27
C TYR A 188 11.96 -1.33 22.91
N HIS A 189 11.24 -0.23 22.79
CA HIS A 189 9.83 -0.27 22.40
C HIS A 189 9.61 -0.82 20.98
N ILE A 190 10.49 -0.47 20.04
CA ILE A 190 10.43 -1.03 18.67
C ILE A 190 10.72 -2.53 18.69
N GLU A 191 11.69 -3.01 19.48
CA GLU A 191 11.97 -4.44 19.63
C GLU A 191 10.77 -5.23 20.19
N GLU A 192 10.03 -4.68 21.13
CA GLU A 192 8.80 -5.29 21.64
C GLU A 192 7.72 -5.37 20.53
N LYS A 193 7.55 -4.31 19.74
CA LYS A 193 6.61 -4.31 18.60
C LYS A 193 7.01 -5.36 17.55
N ILE A 194 8.30 -5.51 17.25
CA ILE A 194 8.81 -6.55 16.33
C ILE A 194 8.45 -7.93 16.87
N LYS A 195 8.79 -8.25 18.13
CA LYS A 195 8.47 -9.55 18.75
C LYS A 195 6.98 -9.85 18.75
N ASN A 196 6.14 -8.85 19.03
CA ASN A 196 4.70 -9.03 19.04
C ASN A 196 4.14 -9.26 17.62
N SER A 197 4.65 -8.54 16.62
CA SER A 197 4.26 -8.77 15.23
C SER A 197 4.75 -10.10 14.68
N GLU A 198 5.92 -10.60 15.10
CA GLU A 198 6.42 -11.94 14.78
C GLU A 198 5.49 -13.04 15.31
N LYS A 199 5.01 -12.91 16.57
CA LYS A 199 4.02 -13.84 17.13
C LYS A 199 2.73 -13.86 16.31
N LEU A 200 2.24 -12.69 15.90
CA LEU A 200 1.05 -12.60 15.04
C LEU A 200 1.29 -13.24 13.67
N ILE A 201 2.44 -13.04 13.07
CA ILE A 201 2.81 -13.67 11.78
C ILE A 201 2.86 -15.19 11.93
N GLN A 202 3.44 -15.71 13.00
CA GLN A 202 3.48 -17.14 13.29
C GLN A 202 2.07 -17.72 13.47
N GLN A 203 1.19 -17.01 14.16
CA GLN A 203 -0.21 -17.41 14.32
C GLN A 203 -0.92 -17.43 12.97
N LEU A 204 -0.81 -16.36 12.17
CA LEU A 204 -1.37 -16.31 10.82
C LEU A 204 -0.89 -17.46 9.92
N ALA A 205 0.39 -17.84 10.04
CA ALA A 205 0.94 -18.98 9.28
C ALA A 205 0.34 -20.32 9.73
N ARG A 206 0.09 -20.50 11.03
CA ARG A 206 -0.57 -21.72 11.56
C ARG A 206 -2.03 -21.83 11.15
N ASP A 207 -2.72 -20.70 11.04
CA ASP A 207 -4.14 -20.64 10.67
C ASP A 207 -4.36 -20.73 9.15
N ASN A 208 -3.29 -20.69 8.35
CA ASN A 208 -3.36 -20.71 6.89
C ASN A 208 -2.87 -22.07 6.35
N SER A 209 -3.79 -22.87 5.80
CA SER A 209 -3.48 -24.20 5.26
C SER A 209 -2.45 -24.18 4.12
N ALA A 210 -2.44 -23.14 3.28
CA ALA A 210 -1.44 -23.01 2.23
C ALA A 210 -0.05 -22.67 2.78
N ALA A 211 0.05 -21.90 3.86
CA ALA A 211 1.31 -21.61 4.54
C ALA A 211 1.86 -22.86 5.25
N GLN A 212 0.98 -23.69 5.82
CA GLN A 212 1.38 -24.95 6.47
C GLN A 212 2.04 -25.95 5.50
N LEU A 213 1.67 -25.93 4.22
CA LEU A 213 2.29 -26.77 3.19
C LEU A 213 3.72 -26.33 2.80
N LEU A 214 4.12 -25.12 3.18
CA LEU A 214 5.43 -24.53 2.87
C LEU A 214 6.38 -24.53 4.09
N MET A 215 5.90 -24.93 5.24
CA MET A 215 6.67 -25.09 6.48
C MET A 215 7.15 -26.54 6.67
#